data_e43c4bc356279db6995a564f7660c95e
#
_entry.id   e43c4bc356279db6995a564f7660c95e
#
_cell.length_a   1.000
_cell.length_b   1.000
_cell.length_c   1.000
_cell.angle_alpha   90.00
_cell.angle_beta   90.00
_cell.angle_gamma   90.00
#
_symmetry.space_group_name_H-M   'P 1'
#
loop_
_entity.id
_entity.type
_entity.pdbx_description
1 polymer ?
#
loop_
_entity_poly.entity_id
_entity_poly.type
_entity_poly.pdbx_seq_one_letter_code
_entity_poly.pdbx_strand_id
1 'polypeptide(L)'
;ASVSLSLGLAGLLTLLSVTVVTGLLAQRLFPRIPAALDGLAGRHKVLTSLYGVAALVSFVSVARVSTFMGDPTRVDLQVLPGEKFIATHSCLTAYVRADTLSREGVDNLYDSQWWHGSHGFPPRSAKVEDPYRPFILDYYAYPPPFLLIMAPLAPLDGDFLAQRALWFGLNGLLLAAGLWILARWIDGPNAHRVLLLAPIFFASLPVFAALQIGNFQVAVVVLSVLAMVAFHRGRESTGGALLAFTILSKLSPGILGVVLLAQRRWRSAAWSAGFGVIFLALSVLTLGVNPIESFVTFTLPRLGSGELFAFMDDDPFSVITNMSPFGLPFKLQLMGLDVGDPWVLGRLIGRGYTVVLVVLAILAALRRTEDRRTQALTWMSLLVLAALQSPFAPGYTLIALLWAITLLAVEVGTLRGGIALVLLWLGLVVVGPWSDLSLFAAHSILQSALAIGVPVWLIFRGARRS
;
A
#
# COMPACT_ATOMS: atom_id res chain seq x y z
N ALA A 1 20.80 -3.55 -24.10
CA ALA A 1 19.48 -3.84 -24.67
C ALA A 1 18.38 -3.72 -23.61
N SER A 2 18.55 -4.32 -22.40
CA SER A 2 17.55 -4.31 -21.35
C SER A 2 17.23 -2.91 -20.82
N VAL A 3 18.23 -2.07 -20.60
CA VAL A 3 18.02 -0.68 -20.14
C VAL A 3 17.22 0.12 -21.18
N SER A 4 17.51 -0.07 -22.47
CA SER A 4 16.78 0.59 -23.55
C SER A 4 15.32 0.11 -23.61
N LEU A 5 15.08 -1.20 -23.44
CA LEU A 5 13.74 -1.77 -23.43
C LEU A 5 12.94 -1.30 -22.18
N SER A 6 13.56 -1.32 -20.98
CA SER A 6 12.91 -0.87 -19.74
C SER A 6 12.59 0.61 -19.78
N LEU A 7 13.49 1.46 -20.31
CA LEU A 7 13.24 2.88 -20.50
C LEU A 7 12.07 3.12 -21.45
N GLY A 8 12.02 2.39 -22.56
CA GLY A 8 10.91 2.44 -23.50
C GLY A 8 9.59 2.04 -22.87
N LEU A 9 9.55 0.94 -22.14
CA LEU A 9 8.34 0.48 -21.44
C LEU A 9 7.89 1.45 -20.34
N ALA A 10 8.81 1.91 -19.48
CA ALA A 10 8.49 2.87 -18.41
C ALA A 10 7.98 4.18 -19.01
N GLY A 11 8.64 4.70 -20.05
CA GLY A 11 8.24 5.91 -20.75
C GLY A 11 6.86 5.76 -21.41
N LEU A 12 6.63 4.66 -22.13
CA LEU A 12 5.35 4.39 -22.80
C LEU A 12 4.21 4.28 -21.78
N LEU A 13 4.38 3.48 -20.73
CA LEU A 13 3.34 3.27 -19.74
C LEU A 13 3.08 4.51 -18.88
N THR A 14 4.12 5.30 -18.58
CA THR A 14 3.96 6.60 -17.92
C THR A 14 3.19 7.56 -18.83
N LEU A 15 3.55 7.64 -20.11
CA LEU A 15 2.85 8.47 -21.10
C LEU A 15 1.40 8.04 -21.24
N LEU A 16 1.13 6.73 -21.36
CA LEU A 16 -0.23 6.20 -21.42
C LEU A 16 -1.02 6.54 -20.14
N SER A 17 -0.43 6.36 -18.96
CA SER A 17 -1.07 6.69 -17.68
C SER A 17 -1.41 8.18 -17.61
N VAL A 18 -0.46 9.05 -17.91
CA VAL A 18 -0.65 10.52 -17.94
C VAL A 18 -1.67 10.90 -18.99
N THR A 19 -1.59 10.32 -20.20
CA THR A 19 -2.53 10.64 -21.30
C THR A 19 -3.95 10.19 -20.97
N VAL A 20 -4.10 8.96 -20.42
CA VAL A 20 -5.42 8.44 -20.02
C VAL A 20 -6.00 9.29 -18.90
N VAL A 21 -5.23 9.59 -17.84
CA VAL A 21 -5.70 10.43 -16.74
C VAL A 21 -6.02 11.83 -17.21
N THR A 22 -5.13 12.47 -17.97
CA THR A 22 -5.33 13.83 -18.50
C THR A 22 -6.47 13.87 -19.49
N GLY A 23 -6.60 12.89 -20.38
CA GLY A 23 -7.69 12.81 -21.35
C GLY A 23 -9.04 12.61 -20.69
N LEU A 24 -9.13 11.70 -19.70
CA LEU A 24 -10.34 11.48 -18.91
C LEU A 24 -10.72 12.72 -18.07
N LEU A 25 -9.72 13.40 -17.52
CA LEU A 25 -9.90 14.67 -16.80
C LEU A 25 -10.34 15.78 -17.76
N ALA A 26 -9.67 15.95 -18.91
CA ALA A 26 -9.97 16.99 -19.88
C ALA A 26 -11.38 16.85 -20.49
N GLN A 27 -11.78 15.64 -20.89
CA GLN A 27 -13.08 15.44 -21.55
C GLN A 27 -14.29 15.71 -20.66
N ARG A 28 -14.18 15.47 -19.34
CA ARG A 28 -15.32 15.54 -18.42
C ARG A 28 -15.22 16.62 -17.34
N LEU A 29 -14.01 17.10 -17.04
CA LEU A 29 -13.75 18.00 -15.92
C LEU A 29 -13.27 19.37 -16.35
N PHE A 30 -12.75 19.50 -17.57
CA PHE A 30 -12.14 20.75 -18.05
C PHE A 30 -13.02 21.98 -17.86
N PRO A 31 -14.33 21.95 -18.12
CA PRO A 31 -15.19 23.09 -17.84
C PRO A 31 -15.41 23.36 -16.35
N ARG A 32 -15.17 22.39 -15.49
CA ARG A 32 -15.48 22.45 -14.04
C ARG A 32 -14.26 22.66 -13.16
N ILE A 33 -13.07 22.25 -13.63
CA ILE A 33 -11.80 22.47 -12.91
C ILE A 33 -11.48 23.94 -12.72
N PRO A 34 -11.56 24.82 -13.77
CA PRO A 34 -11.36 26.25 -13.59
C PRO A 34 -12.29 26.84 -12.54
N ALA A 35 -13.58 26.54 -12.61
CA ALA A 35 -14.55 27.05 -11.64
C ALA A 35 -14.28 26.55 -10.20
N ALA A 36 -13.77 25.33 -10.02
CA ALA A 36 -13.37 24.82 -8.71
C ALA A 36 -12.09 25.49 -8.19
N LEU A 37 -11.12 25.74 -9.07
CA LEU A 37 -9.89 26.48 -8.75
C LEU A 37 -10.17 27.94 -8.48
N ASP A 38 -11.02 28.60 -9.27
CA ASP A 38 -11.44 29.99 -9.07
C ASP A 38 -12.16 30.16 -7.75
N GLY A 39 -13.01 29.19 -7.39
CA GLY A 39 -13.67 29.17 -6.08
C GLY A 39 -12.72 28.99 -4.89
N LEU A 40 -11.64 28.22 -5.06
CA LEU A 40 -10.56 28.06 -4.08
C LEU A 40 -9.67 29.32 -4.04
N ALA A 41 -9.25 29.82 -5.19
CA ALA A 41 -8.40 30.99 -5.33
C ALA A 41 -9.08 32.27 -4.80
N GLY A 42 -10.37 32.43 -5.05
CA GLY A 42 -11.15 33.55 -4.54
C GLY A 42 -11.33 33.54 -3.01
N ARG A 43 -11.36 32.37 -2.39
CA ARG A 43 -11.59 32.24 -0.95
C ARG A 43 -10.31 32.16 -0.13
N HIS A 44 -9.26 31.51 -0.64
CA HIS A 44 -8.05 31.16 0.12
C HIS A 44 -6.79 31.18 -0.76
N LYS A 45 -6.32 32.37 -1.13
CA LYS A 45 -5.12 32.56 -1.99
C LYS A 45 -3.90 31.77 -1.49
N VAL A 46 -3.64 31.75 -0.17
CA VAL A 46 -2.51 31.04 0.44
C VAL A 46 -2.63 29.53 0.22
N LEU A 47 -3.80 28.94 0.48
CA LEU A 47 -4.02 27.49 0.24
C LEU A 47 -3.90 27.14 -1.24
N THR A 48 -4.36 28.01 -2.14
CA THR A 48 -4.23 27.81 -3.59
C THR A 48 -2.76 27.84 -4.03
N SER A 49 -1.95 28.75 -3.46
CA SER A 49 -0.51 28.80 -3.75
C SER A 49 0.21 27.55 -3.22
N LEU A 50 -0.09 27.13 -1.98
CA LEU A 50 0.44 25.89 -1.41
C LEU A 50 0.04 24.67 -2.24
N TYR A 51 -1.21 24.63 -2.71
CA TYR A 51 -1.66 23.60 -3.64
C TYR A 51 -0.84 23.58 -4.94
N GLY A 52 -0.61 24.74 -5.57
CA GLY A 52 0.18 24.84 -6.79
C GLY A 52 1.61 24.31 -6.59
N VAL A 53 2.26 24.69 -5.49
CA VAL A 53 3.59 24.18 -5.13
C VAL A 53 3.58 22.67 -4.92
N ALA A 54 2.62 22.15 -4.15
CA ALA A 54 2.52 20.70 -3.91
C ALA A 54 2.25 19.92 -5.21
N ALA A 55 1.40 20.44 -6.10
CA ALA A 55 1.14 19.83 -7.41
C ALA A 55 2.40 19.79 -8.29
N LEU A 56 3.20 20.88 -8.29
CA LEU A 56 4.47 20.94 -9.01
C LEU A 56 5.47 19.92 -8.44
N VAL A 57 5.64 19.87 -7.11
CA VAL A 57 6.50 18.89 -6.43
C VAL A 57 6.06 17.46 -6.78
N SER A 58 4.75 17.21 -6.79
CA SER A 58 4.19 15.92 -7.18
C SER A 58 4.56 15.55 -8.61
N PHE A 59 4.38 16.47 -9.55
CA PHE A 59 4.73 16.26 -10.97
C PHE A 59 6.22 15.95 -11.14
N VAL A 60 7.10 16.75 -10.51
CA VAL A 60 8.55 16.53 -10.54
C VAL A 60 8.90 15.17 -9.93
N SER A 61 8.27 14.79 -8.83
CA SER A 61 8.50 13.49 -8.18
C SER A 61 8.09 12.32 -9.07
N VAL A 62 6.94 12.41 -9.75
CA VAL A 62 6.50 11.40 -10.73
C VAL A 62 7.52 11.27 -11.85
N ALA A 63 7.95 12.39 -12.44
CA ALA A 63 8.92 12.37 -13.54
C ALA A 63 10.26 11.74 -13.10
N ARG A 64 10.78 12.14 -11.93
CA ARG A 64 12.01 11.60 -11.35
C ARG A 64 11.92 10.09 -11.16
N VAL A 65 10.93 9.62 -10.41
CA VAL A 65 10.78 8.19 -10.10
C VAL A 65 10.54 7.38 -11.38
N SER A 66 9.74 7.88 -12.32
CA SER A 66 9.54 7.20 -13.62
C SER A 66 10.86 7.04 -14.40
N THR A 67 11.73 8.06 -14.39
CA THR A 67 13.05 7.98 -15.02
C THR A 67 13.93 6.94 -14.33
N PHE A 68 13.97 6.92 -12.98
CA PHE A 68 14.71 5.91 -12.22
C PHE A 68 14.16 4.48 -12.48
N MET A 69 12.86 4.33 -12.67
CA MET A 69 12.27 3.01 -12.99
C MET A 69 12.71 2.49 -14.37
N GLY A 70 12.94 3.38 -15.32
CA GLY A 70 13.48 3.04 -16.64
C GLY A 70 15.00 2.85 -16.66
N ASP A 71 15.72 3.63 -15.83
CA ASP A 71 17.18 3.60 -15.75
C ASP A 71 17.65 3.65 -14.28
N PRO A 72 17.92 2.50 -13.66
CA PRO A 72 18.33 2.42 -12.25
C PRO A 72 19.76 2.94 -11.99
N THR A 73 20.53 3.30 -13.00
CA THR A 73 21.84 3.96 -12.82
C THR A 73 21.66 5.40 -12.34
N ARG A 74 20.51 6.01 -12.57
CA ARG A 74 20.15 7.36 -12.17
C ARG A 74 19.63 7.39 -10.71
N VAL A 75 20.46 6.94 -9.77
CA VAL A 75 20.14 6.89 -8.33
C VAL A 75 19.81 8.26 -7.71
N ASP A 76 20.24 9.35 -8.34
CA ASP A 76 19.87 10.72 -8.00
C ASP A 76 18.37 11.03 -8.21
N LEU A 77 17.69 10.26 -9.07
CA LEU A 77 16.29 10.44 -9.42
C LEU A 77 15.32 9.53 -8.63
N GLN A 78 15.84 8.68 -7.77
CA GLN A 78 15.00 7.85 -6.90
C GLN A 78 14.18 8.67 -5.90
N VAL A 79 13.21 8.03 -5.23
CA VAL A 79 12.29 8.69 -4.29
C VAL A 79 13.01 9.36 -3.11
N LEU A 80 14.08 8.74 -2.58
CA LEU A 80 14.95 9.25 -1.52
C LEU A 80 16.39 9.36 -2.02
N PRO A 81 16.79 10.45 -2.69
CA PRO A 81 18.16 10.63 -3.18
C PRO A 81 19.18 10.45 -2.06
N GLY A 82 20.21 9.65 -2.32
CA GLY A 82 21.27 9.38 -1.34
C GLY A 82 21.03 8.16 -0.43
N GLU A 83 19.80 7.62 -0.35
CA GLU A 83 19.52 6.41 0.43
C GLU A 83 19.83 5.16 -0.42
N LYS A 84 20.96 4.50 -0.11
CA LYS A 84 21.46 3.36 -0.90
C LYS A 84 20.53 2.15 -0.85
N PHE A 85 19.97 1.84 0.32
CA PHE A 85 19.09 0.68 0.46
C PHE A 85 17.87 0.81 -0.44
N ILE A 86 17.18 1.95 -0.43
CA ILE A 86 16.01 2.21 -1.28
C ILE A 86 16.37 2.19 -2.77
N ALA A 87 17.62 2.56 -3.14
CA ALA A 87 18.08 2.48 -4.53
C ALA A 87 18.22 1.04 -5.03
N THR A 88 18.64 0.12 -4.15
CA THR A 88 18.95 -1.27 -4.50
C THR A 88 17.87 -2.25 -4.03
N HIS A 89 16.84 -1.80 -3.32
CA HIS A 89 15.73 -2.64 -2.85
C HIS A 89 14.62 -2.73 -3.89
N SER A 90 14.14 -3.94 -4.16
CA SER A 90 12.98 -4.19 -5.00
C SER A 90 12.23 -5.44 -4.56
N CYS A 91 11.01 -5.29 -4.02
CA CYS A 91 10.15 -6.43 -3.67
C CYS A 91 9.83 -7.32 -4.87
N LEU A 92 9.92 -6.78 -6.10
CA LEU A 92 9.68 -7.57 -7.31
C LEU A 92 10.71 -8.71 -7.48
N THR A 93 11.94 -8.57 -6.96
CA THR A 93 12.93 -9.65 -7.01
C THR A 93 12.42 -10.90 -6.31
N ALA A 94 11.78 -10.73 -5.14
CA ALA A 94 11.15 -11.82 -4.40
C ALA A 94 10.03 -12.48 -5.20
N TYR A 95 9.20 -11.69 -5.88
CA TYR A 95 8.06 -12.22 -6.63
C TYR A 95 8.51 -13.04 -7.85
N VAL A 96 9.47 -12.51 -8.62
CA VAL A 96 10.03 -13.20 -9.78
C VAL A 96 10.78 -14.46 -9.34
N ARG A 97 11.59 -14.39 -8.26
CA ARG A 97 12.31 -15.57 -7.75
C ARG A 97 11.35 -16.64 -7.25
N ALA A 98 10.31 -16.27 -6.49
CA ALA A 98 9.32 -17.22 -5.99
C ALA A 98 8.54 -17.91 -7.13
N ASP A 99 8.18 -17.18 -8.18
CA ASP A 99 7.55 -17.74 -9.36
C ASP A 99 8.48 -18.74 -10.06
N THR A 100 9.77 -18.42 -10.20
CA THR A 100 10.79 -19.34 -10.75
C THR A 100 10.92 -20.60 -9.91
N LEU A 101 11.09 -20.48 -8.59
CA LEU A 101 11.20 -21.62 -7.66
C LEU A 101 9.96 -22.51 -7.69
N SER A 102 8.77 -21.89 -7.81
CA SER A 102 7.52 -22.67 -7.93
C SER A 102 7.49 -23.49 -9.21
N ARG A 103 7.95 -22.93 -10.33
CA ARG A 103 8.04 -23.63 -11.63
C ARG A 103 9.13 -24.72 -11.63
N GLU A 104 10.19 -24.53 -10.86
CA GLU A 104 11.24 -25.53 -10.63
C GLU A 104 10.77 -26.69 -9.71
N GLY A 105 9.61 -26.54 -9.07
CA GLY A 105 8.99 -27.58 -8.24
C GLY A 105 9.69 -27.81 -6.89
N VAL A 106 10.33 -26.80 -6.32
CA VAL A 106 11.00 -26.91 -5.02
C VAL A 106 9.99 -27.25 -3.89
N ASP A 107 10.41 -28.06 -2.94
CA ASP A 107 9.54 -28.52 -1.84
C ASP A 107 9.06 -27.37 -0.95
N ASN A 108 9.96 -26.45 -0.61
CA ASN A 108 9.64 -25.28 0.20
C ASN A 108 10.29 -24.03 -0.36
N LEU A 109 9.50 -23.24 -1.08
CA LEU A 109 9.98 -21.98 -1.68
C LEU A 109 10.26 -20.88 -0.65
N TYR A 110 9.83 -21.05 0.60
CA TYR A 110 10.04 -20.09 1.69
C TYR A 110 11.28 -20.43 2.56
N ASP A 111 11.98 -21.50 2.22
CA ASP A 111 13.21 -21.86 2.95
C ASP A 111 14.29 -20.81 2.73
N SER A 112 14.99 -20.44 3.81
CA SER A 112 16.05 -19.43 3.83
C SER A 112 17.20 -19.71 2.86
N GLN A 113 17.43 -20.99 2.47
CA GLN A 113 18.45 -21.35 1.49
C GLN A 113 18.28 -20.69 0.11
N TRP A 114 17.04 -20.28 -0.23
CA TRP A 114 16.72 -19.63 -1.50
C TRP A 114 16.86 -18.10 -1.45
N TRP A 115 17.07 -17.53 -0.26
CA TRP A 115 17.01 -16.10 0.01
C TRP A 115 18.25 -15.62 0.78
N HIS A 116 18.66 -14.39 0.55
CA HIS A 116 19.75 -13.80 1.31
C HIS A 116 19.31 -13.34 2.69
N GLY A 117 19.23 -14.20 3.62
CA GLY A 117 18.93 -13.84 5.00
C GLY A 117 18.23 -14.98 5.74
N SER A 118 18.78 -15.36 6.86
CA SER A 118 18.26 -16.41 7.70
C SER A 118 16.91 -16.08 8.35
N HIS A 119 16.48 -14.82 8.31
CA HIS A 119 15.32 -14.29 9.04
C HIS A 119 14.40 -13.42 8.19
N GLY A 120 14.17 -13.76 6.92
CA GLY A 120 13.12 -13.20 6.09
C GLY A 120 13.52 -12.00 5.23
N PHE A 121 14.29 -11.03 5.71
CA PHE A 121 14.70 -9.88 4.90
C PHE A 121 16.20 -9.85 4.67
N PRO A 122 16.68 -9.46 3.46
CA PRO A 122 18.09 -9.37 3.19
C PRO A 122 18.73 -8.32 4.10
N PRO A 123 19.90 -8.59 4.72
CA PRO A 123 20.66 -7.57 5.41
C PRO A 123 21.04 -6.48 4.42
N ARG A 124 21.24 -5.25 4.91
CA ARG A 124 21.71 -4.12 4.07
C ARG A 124 23.03 -4.38 3.34
N SER A 125 23.82 -5.35 3.85
CA SER A 125 25.05 -5.83 3.26
C SER A 125 24.87 -6.98 2.25
N ALA A 126 23.62 -7.40 1.96
CA ALA A 126 23.38 -8.49 1.02
C ALA A 126 23.99 -8.18 -0.35
N LYS A 127 24.56 -9.22 -0.94
CA LYS A 127 25.16 -9.11 -2.28
C LYS A 127 24.07 -9.09 -3.34
N VAL A 128 24.34 -8.30 -4.38
CA VAL A 128 23.51 -8.29 -5.58
C VAL A 128 23.79 -9.55 -6.39
N GLU A 129 22.73 -10.27 -6.77
CA GLU A 129 22.82 -11.47 -7.62
C GLU A 129 22.36 -11.18 -9.06
N ASP A 130 23.01 -11.82 -10.02
CA ASP A 130 22.44 -11.97 -11.34
C ASP A 130 21.28 -12.97 -11.25
N PRO A 131 20.11 -12.72 -11.88
CA PRO A 131 19.88 -11.72 -12.93
C PRO A 131 19.27 -10.39 -12.44
N TYR A 132 19.21 -10.11 -11.13
CA TYR A 132 18.45 -8.98 -10.57
C TYR A 132 19.23 -7.66 -10.50
N ARG A 133 20.47 -7.62 -10.96
CA ARG A 133 21.29 -6.40 -10.88
C ARG A 133 20.58 -5.16 -11.38
N PRO A 134 20.71 -4.01 -10.68
CA PRO A 134 21.52 -3.75 -9.47
C PRO A 134 20.79 -3.99 -8.14
N PHE A 135 19.71 -4.75 -8.12
CA PHE A 135 18.83 -4.95 -6.97
C PHE A 135 19.22 -6.16 -6.13
N ILE A 136 19.00 -6.03 -4.82
CA ILE A 136 19.15 -7.09 -3.83
C ILE A 136 17.96 -8.03 -3.95
N LEU A 137 18.19 -9.33 -3.79
CA LEU A 137 17.14 -10.33 -3.70
C LEU A 137 16.39 -10.16 -2.37
N ASP A 138 15.10 -9.83 -2.44
CA ASP A 138 14.21 -9.68 -1.29
C ASP A 138 13.58 -11.04 -0.92
N TYR A 139 12.98 -11.16 0.28
CA TYR A 139 12.35 -12.37 0.77
C TYR A 139 10.86 -12.42 0.37
N TYR A 140 10.40 -13.59 -0.07
CA TYR A 140 9.01 -13.83 -0.41
C TYR A 140 8.22 -14.35 0.82
N ALA A 141 7.21 -13.60 1.27
CA ALA A 141 6.37 -13.95 2.42
C ALA A 141 4.86 -13.94 2.10
N TYR A 142 4.49 -13.93 0.83
CA TYR A 142 3.09 -13.85 0.39
C TYR A 142 2.48 -15.24 0.18
N PRO A 143 1.14 -15.40 0.33
CA PRO A 143 0.45 -16.64 -0.04
C PRO A 143 0.64 -16.98 -1.52
N PRO A 144 0.69 -18.27 -1.90
CA PRO A 144 0.97 -18.70 -3.28
C PRO A 144 0.02 -18.16 -4.35
N PRO A 145 -1.29 -17.96 -4.12
CA PRO A 145 -2.17 -17.39 -5.13
C PRO A 145 -1.75 -16.00 -5.62
N PHE A 146 -0.93 -15.28 -4.86
CA PHE A 146 -0.33 -14.03 -5.32
C PHE A 146 0.50 -14.23 -6.61
N LEU A 147 1.20 -15.36 -6.76
CA LEU A 147 2.08 -15.63 -7.91
C LEU A 147 1.30 -15.72 -9.24
N LEU A 148 -0.01 -15.95 -9.22
CA LEU A 148 -0.84 -15.92 -10.43
C LEU A 148 -0.76 -14.57 -11.17
N ILE A 149 -0.44 -13.47 -10.45
CA ILE A 149 -0.28 -12.14 -11.06
C ILE A 149 1.05 -11.99 -11.82
N MET A 150 1.98 -12.94 -11.69
CA MET A 150 3.27 -12.87 -12.37
C MET A 150 3.16 -13.23 -13.86
N ALA A 151 2.07 -13.91 -14.27
CA ALA A 151 1.85 -14.31 -15.67
C ALA A 151 2.05 -13.17 -16.72
N PRO A 152 1.60 -11.92 -16.51
CA PRO A 152 1.87 -10.82 -17.45
C PRO A 152 3.34 -10.45 -17.60
N LEU A 153 4.20 -10.83 -16.65
CA LEU A 153 5.65 -10.57 -16.71
C LEU A 153 6.43 -11.69 -17.41
N ALA A 154 5.84 -12.88 -17.57
CA ALA A 154 6.49 -14.03 -18.17
C ALA A 154 7.08 -13.77 -19.58
N PRO A 155 6.45 -12.97 -20.49
CA PRO A 155 7.06 -12.65 -21.77
C PRO A 155 8.39 -11.88 -21.68
N LEU A 156 8.72 -11.34 -20.49
CA LEU A 156 9.95 -10.59 -20.20
C LEU A 156 10.92 -11.38 -19.32
N ASP A 157 10.73 -12.70 -19.21
CA ASP A 157 11.63 -13.55 -18.43
C ASP A 157 13.08 -13.39 -18.90
N GLY A 158 14.00 -13.22 -17.94
CA GLY A 158 15.41 -12.91 -18.20
C GLY A 158 15.75 -11.42 -18.34
N ASP A 159 14.77 -10.53 -18.44
CA ASP A 159 14.98 -9.07 -18.42
C ASP A 159 14.27 -8.43 -17.21
N PHE A 160 14.91 -8.51 -16.05
CA PHE A 160 14.34 -7.99 -14.81
C PHE A 160 14.03 -6.49 -14.86
N LEU A 161 14.85 -5.69 -15.56
CA LEU A 161 14.62 -4.25 -15.68
C LEU A 161 13.35 -3.94 -16.48
N ALA A 162 13.09 -4.70 -17.54
CA ALA A 162 11.85 -4.59 -18.29
C ALA A 162 10.63 -5.06 -17.46
N GLN A 163 10.75 -6.18 -16.75
CA GLN A 163 9.70 -6.64 -15.82
C GLN A 163 9.39 -5.56 -14.76
N ARG A 164 10.41 -4.94 -14.18
CA ARG A 164 10.27 -3.88 -13.18
C ARG A 164 9.57 -2.64 -13.74
N ALA A 165 9.94 -2.20 -14.95
CA ALA A 165 9.31 -1.07 -15.62
C ALA A 165 7.82 -1.35 -15.94
N LEU A 166 7.52 -2.55 -16.44
CA LEU A 166 6.14 -2.99 -16.70
C LEU A 166 5.32 -3.03 -15.41
N TRP A 167 5.87 -3.64 -14.34
CA TRP A 167 5.22 -3.72 -13.04
C TRP A 167 4.88 -2.34 -12.46
N PHE A 168 5.84 -1.40 -12.52
CA PHE A 168 5.62 -0.02 -12.12
C PHE A 168 4.47 0.63 -12.91
N GLY A 169 4.50 0.51 -14.24
CA GLY A 169 3.48 1.07 -15.10
C GLY A 169 2.09 0.49 -14.83
N LEU A 170 1.98 -0.84 -14.65
CA LEU A 170 0.71 -1.51 -14.33
C LEU A 170 0.15 -1.04 -12.98
N ASN A 171 0.99 -0.90 -11.94
CA ASN A 171 0.57 -0.37 -10.64
C ASN A 171 0.15 1.11 -10.74
N GLY A 172 0.86 1.92 -11.53
CA GLY A 172 0.50 3.31 -11.80
C GLY A 172 -0.86 3.44 -12.51
N LEU A 173 -1.10 2.62 -13.54
CA LEU A 173 -2.38 2.56 -14.25
C LEU A 173 -3.53 2.09 -13.33
N LEU A 174 -3.28 1.07 -12.52
CA LEU A 174 -4.26 0.56 -11.57
C LEU A 174 -4.63 1.64 -10.54
N LEU A 175 -3.65 2.38 -10.02
CA LEU A 175 -3.87 3.49 -9.10
C LEU A 175 -4.73 4.58 -9.75
N ALA A 176 -4.38 5.00 -10.97
CA ALA A 176 -5.14 6.00 -11.73
C ALA A 176 -6.59 5.54 -11.99
N ALA A 177 -6.77 4.28 -12.42
CA ALA A 177 -8.08 3.69 -12.63
C ALA A 177 -8.91 3.61 -11.33
N GLY A 178 -8.26 3.23 -10.23
CA GLY A 178 -8.91 3.16 -8.91
C GLY A 178 -9.42 4.51 -8.44
N LEU A 179 -8.57 5.55 -8.53
CA LEU A 179 -8.93 6.94 -8.21
C LEU A 179 -10.14 7.39 -9.04
N TRP A 180 -10.10 7.13 -10.35
CA TRP A 180 -11.17 7.50 -11.26
C TRP A 180 -12.49 6.76 -10.96
N ILE A 181 -12.45 5.44 -10.79
CA ILE A 181 -13.64 4.61 -10.56
C ILE A 181 -14.30 4.98 -9.22
N LEU A 182 -13.49 5.20 -8.17
CA LEU A 182 -13.99 5.62 -6.87
C LEU A 182 -14.61 7.02 -6.93
N ALA A 183 -13.94 7.99 -7.54
CA ALA A 183 -14.46 9.34 -7.70
C ALA A 183 -15.81 9.33 -8.45
N ARG A 184 -15.92 8.56 -9.53
CA ARG A 184 -17.18 8.37 -10.26
C ARG A 184 -18.27 7.67 -9.45
N TRP A 185 -17.87 6.76 -8.55
CA TRP A 185 -18.84 6.07 -7.69
C TRP A 185 -19.36 6.98 -6.58
N ILE A 186 -18.50 7.81 -5.98
CA ILE A 186 -18.91 8.82 -4.99
C ILE A 186 -19.89 9.81 -5.63
N ASP A 187 -19.64 10.18 -6.90
CA ASP A 187 -20.46 11.08 -7.72
C ASP A 187 -20.57 12.53 -7.16
N GLY A 188 -21.27 13.38 -7.93
CA GLY A 188 -21.54 14.74 -7.56
C GLY A 188 -20.33 15.70 -7.65
N PRO A 189 -20.48 16.93 -7.15
CA PRO A 189 -19.44 17.97 -7.24
C PRO A 189 -18.12 17.59 -6.56
N ASN A 190 -18.20 16.70 -5.57
CA ASN A 190 -17.04 16.29 -4.79
C ASN A 190 -16.14 15.29 -5.52
N ALA A 191 -16.67 14.53 -6.49
CA ALA A 191 -15.88 13.58 -7.28
C ALA A 191 -14.70 14.26 -7.99
N HIS A 192 -14.93 15.45 -8.55
CA HIS A 192 -13.93 16.22 -9.25
C HIS A 192 -12.84 16.76 -8.33
N ARG A 193 -13.24 17.23 -7.14
CA ARG A 193 -12.30 17.74 -6.13
C ARG A 193 -11.40 16.62 -5.62
N VAL A 194 -11.92 15.38 -5.44
CA VAL A 194 -11.11 14.23 -5.05
C VAL A 194 -10.00 13.97 -6.06
N LEU A 195 -10.32 13.99 -7.38
CA LEU A 195 -9.31 13.78 -8.42
C LEU A 195 -8.30 14.91 -8.48
N LEU A 196 -8.77 16.16 -8.29
CA LEU A 196 -7.89 17.33 -8.28
C LEU A 196 -6.89 17.31 -7.11
N LEU A 197 -7.34 16.89 -5.92
CA LEU A 197 -6.51 16.86 -4.72
C LEU A 197 -5.67 15.59 -4.58
N ALA A 198 -6.04 14.51 -5.27
CA ALA A 198 -5.33 13.24 -5.20
C ALA A 198 -3.82 13.35 -5.46
N PRO A 199 -3.33 14.10 -6.47
CA PRO A 199 -1.89 14.23 -6.72
C PRO A 199 -1.11 14.78 -5.53
N ILE A 200 -1.70 15.66 -4.71
CA ILE A 200 -1.02 16.24 -3.53
C ILE A 200 -0.77 15.18 -2.47
N PHE A 201 -1.80 14.40 -2.17
CA PHE A 201 -1.73 13.43 -1.07
C PHE A 201 -1.11 12.11 -1.51
N PHE A 202 -1.32 11.70 -2.77
CA PHE A 202 -0.73 10.48 -3.30
C PHE A 202 0.72 10.65 -3.73
N ALA A 203 1.13 11.82 -4.22
CA ALA A 203 2.54 12.11 -4.53
C ALA A 203 3.35 12.32 -3.24
N SER A 204 3.35 11.34 -2.38
CA SER A 204 4.01 11.31 -1.09
C SER A 204 4.98 10.14 -1.00
N LEU A 205 5.92 10.23 -0.07
CA LEU A 205 6.93 9.19 0.15
C LEU A 205 6.33 7.77 0.25
N PRO A 206 5.27 7.51 1.04
CA PRO A 206 4.70 6.15 1.14
C PRO A 206 4.25 5.57 -0.19
N VAL A 207 3.61 6.37 -1.05
CA VAL A 207 3.10 5.91 -2.35
C VAL A 207 4.24 5.69 -3.32
N PHE A 208 5.13 6.68 -3.47
CA PHE A 208 6.26 6.56 -4.39
C PHE A 208 7.28 5.52 -3.98
N ALA A 209 7.51 5.34 -2.67
CA ALA A 209 8.34 4.26 -2.18
C ALA A 209 7.72 2.90 -2.56
N ALA A 210 6.42 2.69 -2.33
CA ALA A 210 5.74 1.45 -2.71
C ALA A 210 5.84 1.16 -4.22
N LEU A 211 5.64 2.18 -5.05
CA LEU A 211 5.74 2.06 -6.51
C LEU A 211 7.18 1.75 -6.95
N GLN A 212 8.16 2.47 -6.40
CA GLN A 212 9.58 2.31 -6.77
C GLN A 212 10.12 0.94 -6.39
N ILE A 213 9.87 0.48 -5.15
CA ILE A 213 10.31 -0.85 -4.71
C ILE A 213 9.46 -1.98 -5.28
N GLY A 214 8.36 -1.67 -5.97
CA GLY A 214 7.48 -2.64 -6.58
C GLY A 214 6.61 -3.41 -5.58
N ASN A 215 6.35 -2.84 -4.37
CA ASN A 215 5.52 -3.51 -3.38
C ASN A 215 4.05 -3.55 -3.82
N PHE A 216 3.40 -4.69 -3.65
CA PHE A 216 2.01 -4.92 -4.08
C PHE A 216 0.96 -4.16 -3.25
N GLN A 217 1.34 -3.40 -2.23
CA GLN A 217 0.40 -2.69 -1.35
C GLN A 217 -0.51 -1.70 -2.09
N VAL A 218 0.00 -1.03 -3.14
CA VAL A 218 -0.82 -0.13 -3.98
C VAL A 218 -1.99 -0.90 -4.58
N ALA A 219 -1.69 -2.03 -5.23
CA ALA A 219 -2.70 -2.86 -5.86
C ALA A 219 -3.68 -3.46 -4.84
N VAL A 220 -3.19 -3.93 -3.70
CA VAL A 220 -4.05 -4.47 -2.62
C VAL A 220 -5.08 -3.45 -2.18
N VAL A 221 -4.68 -2.22 -1.91
CA VAL A 221 -5.60 -1.15 -1.48
C VAL A 221 -6.60 -0.82 -2.58
N VAL A 222 -6.12 -0.60 -3.80
CA VAL A 222 -6.99 -0.22 -4.93
C VAL A 222 -8.00 -1.33 -5.23
N LEU A 223 -7.56 -2.57 -5.39
CA LEU A 223 -8.45 -3.70 -5.72
C LEU A 223 -9.46 -3.96 -4.60
N SER A 224 -9.05 -3.83 -3.32
CA SER A 224 -9.96 -3.99 -2.18
C SER A 224 -11.07 -2.92 -2.17
N VAL A 225 -10.72 -1.66 -2.43
CA VAL A 225 -11.71 -0.57 -2.55
C VAL A 225 -12.62 -0.81 -3.75
N LEU A 226 -12.07 -1.23 -4.90
CA LEU A 226 -12.85 -1.55 -6.10
C LEU A 226 -13.78 -2.74 -5.89
N ALA A 227 -13.38 -3.75 -5.10
CA ALA A 227 -14.25 -4.87 -4.69
C ALA A 227 -15.49 -4.36 -3.97
N MET A 228 -15.32 -3.47 -3.00
CA MET A 228 -16.44 -2.90 -2.24
C MET A 228 -17.34 -2.04 -3.14
N VAL A 229 -16.76 -1.25 -4.05
CA VAL A 229 -17.52 -0.49 -5.07
C VAL A 229 -18.32 -1.44 -5.98
N ALA A 230 -17.73 -2.55 -6.40
CA ALA A 230 -18.41 -3.56 -7.23
C ALA A 230 -19.60 -4.17 -6.49
N PHE A 231 -19.44 -4.54 -5.23
CA PHE A 231 -20.54 -5.03 -4.39
C PHE A 231 -21.67 -4.01 -4.25
N HIS A 232 -21.34 -2.72 -4.08
CA HIS A 232 -22.35 -1.66 -4.01
C HIS A 232 -23.05 -1.39 -5.33
N ARG A 233 -22.45 -1.79 -6.45
CA ARG A 233 -23.09 -1.74 -7.79
C ARG A 233 -23.85 -3.02 -8.15
N GLY A 234 -24.01 -3.96 -7.21
CA GLY A 234 -24.65 -5.25 -7.45
C GLY A 234 -23.81 -6.23 -8.31
N ARG A 235 -22.51 -5.92 -8.54
CA ARG A 235 -21.60 -6.78 -9.30
C ARG A 235 -20.91 -7.77 -8.35
N GLU A 236 -21.69 -8.71 -7.82
CA GLU A 236 -21.25 -9.59 -6.74
C GLU A 236 -20.05 -10.49 -7.13
N SER A 237 -20.05 -11.06 -8.34
CA SER A 237 -18.94 -11.90 -8.81
C SER A 237 -17.66 -11.11 -8.97
N THR A 238 -17.71 -9.92 -9.60
CA THR A 238 -16.53 -9.05 -9.76
C THR A 238 -15.98 -8.63 -8.39
N GLY A 239 -16.85 -8.21 -7.47
CA GLY A 239 -16.45 -7.85 -6.11
C GLY A 239 -15.83 -9.03 -5.38
N GLY A 240 -16.43 -10.22 -5.50
CA GLY A 240 -15.94 -11.46 -4.92
C GLY A 240 -14.56 -11.86 -5.43
N ALA A 241 -14.34 -11.80 -6.74
CA ALA A 241 -13.04 -12.10 -7.34
C ALA A 241 -11.94 -11.13 -6.86
N LEU A 242 -12.23 -9.82 -6.88
CA LEU A 242 -11.26 -8.81 -6.45
C LEU A 242 -10.92 -8.96 -4.96
N LEU A 243 -11.93 -9.15 -4.09
CA LEU A 243 -11.69 -9.28 -2.66
C LEU A 243 -10.97 -10.57 -2.32
N ALA A 244 -11.36 -11.70 -2.92
CA ALA A 244 -10.69 -12.99 -2.72
C ALA A 244 -9.23 -12.91 -3.14
N PHE A 245 -8.93 -12.35 -4.32
CA PHE A 245 -7.57 -12.20 -4.80
C PHE A 245 -6.72 -11.35 -3.83
N THR A 246 -7.25 -10.21 -3.35
CA THR A 246 -6.50 -9.34 -2.44
C THR A 246 -6.26 -10.00 -1.08
N ILE A 247 -7.22 -10.76 -0.54
CA ILE A 247 -7.05 -11.53 0.70
C ILE A 247 -5.97 -12.61 0.53
N LEU A 248 -6.01 -13.35 -0.59
CA LEU A 248 -5.05 -14.40 -0.89
C LEU A 248 -3.69 -13.87 -1.36
N SER A 249 -3.59 -12.58 -1.66
CA SER A 249 -2.30 -11.93 -1.94
C SER A 249 -1.69 -11.32 -0.68
N LYS A 250 -2.53 -10.77 0.21
CA LYS A 250 -2.07 -10.10 1.42
C LYS A 250 -3.20 -10.13 2.45
N LEU A 251 -3.10 -10.92 3.49
CA LEU A 251 -4.19 -11.30 4.39
C LEU A 251 -5.02 -10.13 4.96
N SER A 252 -4.43 -8.94 5.10
CA SER A 252 -5.06 -7.77 5.72
C SER A 252 -6.43 -7.35 5.12
N PRO A 253 -6.72 -7.43 3.80
CA PRO A 253 -8.06 -7.13 3.28
C PRO A 253 -9.18 -8.04 3.79
N GLY A 254 -8.84 -9.16 4.45
CA GLY A 254 -9.81 -10.04 5.12
C GLY A 254 -10.72 -9.31 6.11
N ILE A 255 -10.29 -8.17 6.63
CA ILE A 255 -11.13 -7.31 7.48
C ILE A 255 -12.41 -6.84 6.77
N LEU A 256 -12.37 -6.64 5.46
CA LEU A 256 -13.57 -6.30 4.67
C LEU A 256 -14.52 -7.49 4.55
N GLY A 257 -14.00 -8.74 4.59
CA GLY A 257 -14.81 -9.94 4.72
C GLY A 257 -15.60 -9.94 6.03
N VAL A 258 -14.97 -9.55 7.15
CA VAL A 258 -15.68 -9.38 8.45
C VAL A 258 -16.80 -8.35 8.32
N VAL A 259 -16.57 -7.24 7.62
CA VAL A 259 -17.62 -6.24 7.36
C VAL A 259 -18.78 -6.83 6.57
N LEU A 260 -18.52 -7.60 5.51
CA LEU A 260 -19.58 -8.24 4.72
C LEU A 260 -20.42 -9.21 5.56
N LEU A 261 -19.78 -10.03 6.42
CA LEU A 261 -20.46 -10.97 7.31
C LEU A 261 -21.31 -10.23 8.36
N ALA A 262 -20.76 -9.20 9.00
CA ALA A 262 -21.48 -8.40 10.01
C ALA A 262 -22.67 -7.64 9.39
N GLN A 263 -22.56 -7.21 8.13
CA GLN A 263 -23.66 -6.61 7.37
C GLN A 263 -24.66 -7.63 6.82
N ARG A 264 -24.43 -8.93 7.06
CA ARG A 264 -25.24 -10.05 6.53
C ARG A 264 -25.31 -10.05 4.99
N ARG A 265 -24.24 -9.61 4.32
CA ARG A 265 -24.13 -9.63 2.85
C ARG A 265 -23.65 -11.01 2.39
N TRP A 266 -24.45 -12.03 2.68
CA TRP A 266 -24.09 -13.43 2.47
C TRP A 266 -23.73 -13.74 1.02
N ARG A 267 -24.40 -13.10 0.06
CA ARG A 267 -24.11 -13.28 -1.37
C ARG A 267 -22.72 -12.77 -1.73
N SER A 268 -22.33 -11.57 -1.26
CA SER A 268 -20.98 -11.02 -1.46
C SER A 268 -19.91 -11.90 -0.81
N ALA A 269 -20.18 -12.38 0.42
CA ALA A 269 -19.26 -13.26 1.14
C ALA A 269 -19.12 -14.63 0.42
N ALA A 270 -20.21 -15.21 -0.08
CA ALA A 270 -20.20 -16.47 -0.81
C ALA A 270 -19.41 -16.36 -2.13
N TRP A 271 -19.58 -15.27 -2.89
CA TRP A 271 -18.76 -15.03 -4.09
C TRP A 271 -17.28 -14.88 -3.75
N SER A 272 -16.95 -14.17 -2.66
CA SER A 272 -15.55 -14.03 -2.21
C SER A 272 -14.95 -15.38 -1.81
N ALA A 273 -15.69 -16.21 -1.06
CA ALA A 273 -15.25 -17.54 -0.69
C ALA A 273 -15.09 -18.45 -1.92
N GLY A 274 -16.07 -18.44 -2.85
CA GLY A 274 -16.02 -19.22 -4.08
C GLY A 274 -14.81 -18.89 -4.95
N PHE A 275 -14.53 -17.58 -5.17
CA PHE A 275 -13.32 -17.18 -5.89
C PHE A 275 -12.05 -17.48 -5.11
N GLY A 276 -12.08 -17.46 -3.77
CA GLY A 276 -10.98 -17.92 -2.94
C GLY A 276 -10.61 -19.38 -3.25
N VAL A 277 -11.60 -20.27 -3.32
CA VAL A 277 -11.40 -21.67 -3.71
C VAL A 277 -10.88 -21.78 -5.15
N ILE A 278 -11.42 -20.98 -6.08
CA ILE A 278 -10.97 -20.98 -7.48
C ILE A 278 -9.49 -20.57 -7.58
N PHE A 279 -9.06 -19.49 -6.91
CA PHE A 279 -7.67 -19.05 -6.95
C PHE A 279 -6.71 -20.02 -6.26
N LEU A 280 -7.14 -20.68 -5.17
CA LEU A 280 -6.37 -21.76 -4.56
C LEU A 280 -6.22 -22.95 -5.53
N ALA A 281 -7.31 -23.38 -6.16
CA ALA A 281 -7.28 -24.46 -7.15
C ALA A 281 -6.38 -24.09 -8.35
N LEU A 282 -6.50 -22.88 -8.88
CA LEU A 282 -5.61 -22.40 -9.94
C LEU A 282 -4.14 -22.40 -9.51
N SER A 283 -3.85 -22.00 -8.26
CA SER A 283 -2.48 -22.06 -7.73
C SER A 283 -1.96 -23.51 -7.67
N VAL A 284 -2.77 -24.46 -7.21
CA VAL A 284 -2.37 -25.89 -7.21
C VAL A 284 -2.12 -26.39 -8.63
N LEU A 285 -2.97 -26.01 -9.58
CA LEU A 285 -2.85 -26.44 -10.98
C LEU A 285 -1.62 -25.85 -11.68
N THR A 286 -1.24 -24.63 -11.34
CA THR A 286 -0.15 -23.91 -12.04
C THR A 286 1.19 -23.99 -11.31
N LEU A 287 1.19 -24.04 -9.97
CA LEU A 287 2.40 -23.99 -9.14
C LEU A 287 2.66 -25.28 -8.36
N GLY A 288 1.73 -26.23 -8.39
CA GLY A 288 1.76 -27.43 -7.57
C GLY A 288 1.23 -27.21 -6.15
N VAL A 289 1.21 -28.28 -5.34
CA VAL A 289 0.72 -28.28 -3.96
C VAL A 289 1.74 -27.76 -2.95
N ASN A 290 3.04 -28.00 -3.22
CA ASN A 290 4.15 -27.67 -2.31
C ASN A 290 4.17 -26.21 -1.83
N PRO A 291 3.98 -25.19 -2.69
CA PRO A 291 3.91 -23.80 -2.26
C PRO A 291 2.81 -23.53 -1.23
N ILE A 292 1.63 -24.18 -1.36
CA ILE A 292 0.52 -23.98 -0.43
C ILE A 292 0.81 -24.68 0.89
N GLU A 293 1.29 -25.92 0.85
CA GLU A 293 1.66 -26.67 2.04
C GLU A 293 2.74 -25.94 2.84
N SER A 294 3.82 -25.53 2.17
CA SER A 294 4.91 -24.78 2.81
C SER A 294 4.48 -23.41 3.32
N PHE A 295 3.54 -22.72 2.66
CA PHE A 295 2.98 -21.50 3.22
C PHE A 295 2.25 -21.75 4.53
N VAL A 296 1.38 -22.75 4.57
CA VAL A 296 0.54 -23.04 5.76
C VAL A 296 1.36 -23.59 6.91
N THR A 297 2.30 -24.49 6.64
CA THR A 297 3.05 -25.21 7.67
C THR A 297 4.32 -24.48 8.12
N PHE A 298 4.94 -23.70 7.25
CA PHE A 298 6.22 -23.02 7.53
C PHE A 298 6.06 -21.51 7.68
N THR A 299 5.45 -20.81 6.69
CA THR A 299 5.46 -19.34 6.66
C THR A 299 4.40 -18.73 7.56
N LEU A 300 3.17 -19.22 7.52
CA LEU A 300 2.05 -18.65 8.26
C LEU A 300 2.26 -18.64 9.79
N PRO A 301 2.79 -19.73 10.43
CA PRO A 301 3.14 -19.69 11.84
C PRO A 301 4.21 -18.65 12.17
N ARG A 302 5.22 -18.49 11.32
CA ARG A 302 6.34 -17.55 11.50
C ARG A 302 5.91 -16.08 11.28
N LEU A 303 4.96 -15.84 10.39
CA LEU A 303 4.30 -14.54 10.27
C LEU A 303 3.55 -14.21 11.57
N GLY A 304 2.80 -15.16 12.10
CA GLY A 304 2.00 -14.97 13.31
C GLY A 304 2.82 -14.79 14.58
N SER A 305 3.97 -15.47 14.70
CA SER A 305 4.90 -15.33 15.83
C SER A 305 5.77 -14.07 15.77
N GLY A 306 5.90 -13.47 14.58
CA GLY A 306 6.84 -12.37 14.32
C GLY A 306 8.24 -12.82 13.92
N GLU A 307 8.53 -14.12 13.88
CA GLU A 307 9.87 -14.68 13.60
C GLU A 307 10.44 -14.20 12.27
N LEU A 308 9.59 -14.05 11.23
CA LEU A 308 10.02 -13.51 9.92
C LEU A 308 10.54 -12.08 9.99
N PHE A 309 10.33 -11.38 11.09
CA PHE A 309 10.73 -9.99 11.30
C PHE A 309 11.83 -9.85 12.35
N ALA A 310 12.58 -10.93 12.63
CA ALA A 310 13.68 -10.95 13.59
C ALA A 310 14.81 -9.94 13.26
N PHE A 311 14.89 -9.49 12.00
CA PHE A 311 15.80 -8.41 11.61
C PHE A 311 15.58 -7.08 12.40
N MET A 312 14.45 -6.91 13.09
CA MET A 312 14.23 -5.78 13.98
C MET A 312 15.16 -5.76 15.20
N ASP A 313 15.76 -6.88 15.56
CA ASP A 313 16.74 -6.92 16.65
C ASP A 313 18.06 -6.26 16.25
N ASP A 314 18.43 -6.35 14.97
CA ASP A 314 19.73 -5.93 14.48
C ASP A 314 19.67 -4.62 13.65
N ASP A 315 18.47 -4.20 13.24
CA ASP A 315 18.28 -3.00 12.38
C ASP A 315 17.38 -1.94 13.03
N PRO A 316 17.97 -0.95 13.74
CA PRO A 316 17.22 0.16 14.33
C PRO A 316 16.37 0.94 13.32
N PHE A 317 16.80 1.00 12.03
CA PHE A 317 16.04 1.71 11.01
C PHE A 317 14.72 0.98 10.69
N SER A 318 14.74 -0.35 10.64
CA SER A 318 13.51 -1.13 10.50
C SER A 318 12.56 -0.92 11.67
N VAL A 319 13.07 -0.85 12.90
CA VAL A 319 12.25 -0.54 14.08
C VAL A 319 11.58 0.83 13.94
N ILE A 320 12.33 1.85 13.55
CA ILE A 320 11.84 3.23 13.42
C ILE A 320 10.82 3.36 12.29
N THR A 321 11.03 2.68 11.16
CA THR A 321 10.12 2.74 10.02
C THR A 321 8.87 1.88 10.18
N ASN A 322 8.82 1.04 11.23
CA ASN A 322 7.68 0.18 11.52
C ASN A 322 6.51 0.96 12.13
N MET A 323 5.40 1.08 11.41
CA MET A 323 4.18 1.75 11.88
C MET A 323 3.27 0.85 12.71
N SER A 324 3.59 -0.45 12.84
CA SER A 324 2.78 -1.42 13.59
C SER A 324 2.79 -1.12 15.09
N PRO A 325 1.66 -1.30 15.80
CA PRO A 325 1.64 -1.31 17.27
C PRO A 325 2.55 -2.37 17.87
N PHE A 326 2.77 -3.48 17.19
CA PHE A 326 3.72 -4.52 17.58
C PHE A 326 5.14 -3.97 17.77
N GLY A 327 5.55 -3.00 16.94
CA GLY A 327 6.88 -2.37 17.00
C GLY A 327 7.07 -1.37 18.15
N LEU A 328 6.03 -1.05 18.92
CA LEU A 328 6.11 -0.04 19.99
C LEU A 328 7.17 -0.37 21.05
N PRO A 329 7.26 -1.60 21.62
CA PRO A 329 8.28 -1.92 22.62
C PRO A 329 9.70 -1.73 22.10
N PHE A 330 10.00 -2.09 20.88
CA PHE A 330 11.30 -1.90 20.25
C PHE A 330 11.68 -0.41 20.15
N LYS A 331 10.71 0.45 19.79
CA LYS A 331 10.91 1.90 19.75
C LYS A 331 11.18 2.48 21.14
N LEU A 332 10.49 2.01 22.16
CA LEU A 332 10.72 2.40 23.54
C LEU A 332 12.12 2.00 24.01
N GLN A 333 12.61 0.82 23.63
CA GLN A 333 14.01 0.42 23.90
C GLN A 333 15.01 1.34 23.20
N LEU A 334 14.77 1.73 21.93
CA LEU A 334 15.63 2.71 21.23
C LEU A 334 15.66 4.09 21.93
N MET A 335 14.63 4.40 22.71
CA MET A 335 14.58 5.62 23.54
C MET A 335 15.23 5.43 24.93
N GLY A 336 15.83 4.26 25.19
CA GLY A 336 16.49 3.93 26.46
C GLY A 336 15.56 3.49 27.58
N LEU A 337 14.29 3.17 27.29
CA LEU A 337 13.34 2.66 28.28
C LEU A 337 13.48 1.14 28.40
N ASP A 338 13.56 0.65 29.63
CA ASP A 338 13.53 -0.81 29.88
C ASP A 338 12.08 -1.30 29.78
N VAL A 339 11.83 -2.15 28.79
CA VAL A 339 10.51 -2.76 28.53
C VAL A 339 10.56 -4.30 28.71
N GLY A 340 11.68 -4.84 29.20
CA GLY A 340 11.93 -6.27 29.23
C GLY A 340 12.08 -6.85 27.82
N ASP A 341 11.48 -8.02 27.55
CA ASP A 341 11.52 -8.64 26.23
C ASP A 341 10.53 -7.96 25.27
N PRO A 342 11.01 -7.21 24.26
CA PRO A 342 10.15 -6.47 23.31
C PRO A 342 9.31 -7.40 22.45
N TRP A 343 9.76 -8.63 22.18
CA TRP A 343 8.99 -9.61 21.42
C TRP A 343 7.77 -10.12 22.19
N VAL A 344 7.92 -10.40 23.50
CA VAL A 344 6.81 -10.84 24.36
C VAL A 344 5.75 -9.73 24.42
N LEU A 345 6.17 -8.49 24.70
CA LEU A 345 5.27 -7.36 24.80
C LEU A 345 4.65 -7.01 23.43
N GLY A 346 5.42 -7.07 22.33
CA GLY A 346 4.95 -6.88 20.98
C GLY A 346 3.85 -7.86 20.58
N ARG A 347 4.04 -9.16 20.91
CA ARG A 347 3.00 -10.19 20.67
C ARG A 347 1.72 -9.94 21.47
N LEU A 348 1.84 -9.50 22.71
CA LEU A 348 0.68 -9.15 23.55
C LEU A 348 -0.09 -7.96 22.95
N ILE A 349 0.62 -6.88 22.60
CA ILE A 349 0.04 -5.69 21.95
C ILE A 349 -0.61 -6.08 20.62
N GLY A 350 0.06 -6.87 19.79
CA GLY A 350 -0.47 -7.31 18.48
C GLY A 350 -1.76 -8.12 18.61
N ARG A 351 -1.85 -9.03 19.60
CA ARG A 351 -3.08 -9.79 19.89
C ARG A 351 -4.21 -8.88 20.36
N GLY A 352 -3.93 -7.96 21.30
CA GLY A 352 -4.92 -6.98 21.76
C GLY A 352 -5.40 -6.09 20.64
N TYR A 353 -4.48 -5.61 19.79
CA TYR A 353 -4.81 -4.81 18.61
C TYR A 353 -5.74 -5.56 17.64
N THR A 354 -5.49 -6.85 17.39
CA THR A 354 -6.32 -7.69 16.52
C THR A 354 -7.75 -7.77 17.03
N VAL A 355 -7.95 -7.99 18.34
CA VAL A 355 -9.29 -8.02 18.95
C VAL A 355 -10.00 -6.68 18.77
N VAL A 356 -9.31 -5.57 19.08
CA VAL A 356 -9.86 -4.22 18.90
C VAL A 356 -10.23 -3.96 17.44
N LEU A 357 -9.38 -4.34 16.50
CA LEU A 357 -9.62 -4.18 15.06
C LEU A 357 -10.90 -4.91 14.62
N VAL A 358 -11.07 -6.17 15.03
CA VAL A 358 -12.27 -6.96 14.67
C VAL A 358 -13.52 -6.32 15.27
N VAL A 359 -13.48 -5.88 16.53
CA VAL A 359 -14.59 -5.16 17.17
C VAL A 359 -14.92 -3.87 16.43
N LEU A 360 -13.90 -3.08 16.06
CA LEU A 360 -14.08 -1.86 15.27
C LEU A 360 -14.71 -2.14 13.90
N ALA A 361 -14.30 -3.21 13.23
CA ALA A 361 -14.87 -3.62 11.94
C ALA A 361 -16.36 -4.00 12.06
N ILE A 362 -16.72 -4.74 13.10
CA ILE A 362 -18.10 -5.09 13.39
C ILE A 362 -18.94 -3.84 13.71
N LEU A 363 -18.44 -2.95 14.58
CA LEU A 363 -19.12 -1.70 14.91
C LEU A 363 -19.28 -0.79 13.70
N ALA A 364 -18.26 -0.70 12.85
CA ALA A 364 -18.31 0.04 11.58
C ALA A 364 -19.35 -0.55 10.61
N ALA A 365 -19.41 -1.89 10.54
CA ALA A 365 -20.36 -2.60 9.68
C ALA A 365 -21.83 -2.42 10.12
N LEU A 366 -22.09 -2.40 11.42
CA LEU A 366 -23.44 -2.22 11.99
C LEU A 366 -23.95 -0.78 11.78
N ARG A 367 -23.06 0.18 11.57
CA ARG A 367 -23.43 1.57 11.25
C ARG A 367 -23.74 1.70 9.77
N ARG A 368 -24.98 1.43 9.42
CA ARG A 368 -25.44 1.60 8.04
C ARG A 368 -25.42 3.09 7.69
N THR A 369 -24.72 3.45 6.64
CA THR A 369 -24.77 4.77 6.03
C THR A 369 -25.02 4.63 4.54
N GLU A 370 -25.86 5.49 3.97
CA GLU A 370 -26.11 5.55 2.53
C GLU A 370 -25.09 6.46 1.83
N ASP A 371 -24.40 7.33 2.58
CA ASP A 371 -23.38 8.22 2.02
C ASP A 371 -22.16 7.43 1.54
N ARG A 372 -21.99 7.38 0.23
CA ARG A 372 -20.92 6.64 -0.47
C ARG A 372 -19.53 7.07 -0.02
N ARG A 373 -19.36 8.35 0.28
CA ARG A 373 -18.06 8.86 0.72
C ARG A 373 -17.73 8.38 2.14
N THR A 374 -18.67 8.42 3.05
CA THR A 374 -18.51 7.88 4.42
C THR A 374 -18.21 6.38 4.36
N GLN A 375 -18.84 5.64 3.46
CA GLN A 375 -18.54 4.23 3.23
C GLN A 375 -17.09 4.05 2.75
N ALA A 376 -16.62 4.82 1.76
CA ALA A 376 -15.25 4.75 1.27
C ALA A 376 -14.23 5.08 2.38
N LEU A 377 -14.48 6.12 3.18
CA LEU A 377 -13.66 6.48 4.33
C LEU A 377 -13.56 5.34 5.34
N THR A 378 -14.68 4.65 5.61
CA THR A 378 -14.73 3.50 6.52
C THR A 378 -13.89 2.34 5.99
N TRP A 379 -14.02 1.98 4.69
CA TRP A 379 -13.24 0.88 4.11
C TRP A 379 -11.73 1.19 4.13
N MET A 380 -11.33 2.39 3.75
CA MET A 380 -9.93 2.81 3.76
C MET A 380 -9.36 2.82 5.17
N SER A 381 -10.14 3.28 6.15
CA SER A 381 -9.76 3.26 7.57
C SER A 381 -9.52 1.84 8.07
N LEU A 382 -10.42 0.90 7.75
CA LEU A 382 -10.27 -0.51 8.12
C LEU A 382 -9.09 -1.16 7.41
N LEU A 383 -8.84 -0.84 6.14
CA LEU A 383 -7.68 -1.36 5.39
C LEU A 383 -6.35 -0.92 5.99
N VAL A 384 -6.24 0.35 6.42
CA VAL A 384 -5.03 0.83 7.13
C VAL A 384 -4.86 0.10 8.44
N LEU A 385 -5.91 0.09 9.29
CA LEU A 385 -5.84 -0.57 10.59
C LEU A 385 -5.48 -2.05 10.44
N ALA A 386 -6.03 -2.74 9.44
CA ALA A 386 -5.68 -4.13 9.17
C ALA A 386 -4.25 -4.32 8.64
N ALA A 387 -3.73 -3.40 7.85
CA ALA A 387 -2.34 -3.45 7.40
C ALA A 387 -1.35 -3.23 8.55
N LEU A 388 -1.71 -2.44 9.56
CA LEU A 388 -0.92 -2.22 10.78
C LEU A 388 -0.93 -3.41 11.75
N GLN A 389 -1.76 -4.45 11.50
CA GLN A 389 -1.78 -5.67 12.31
C GLN A 389 -0.51 -6.52 12.13
N SER A 390 0.15 -6.42 10.97
CA SER A 390 1.41 -7.14 10.73
C SER A 390 2.46 -6.73 11.78
N PRO A 391 3.29 -7.65 12.30
CA PRO A 391 4.39 -7.30 13.20
C PRO A 391 5.32 -6.23 12.63
N PHE A 392 5.48 -6.22 11.31
CA PHE A 392 6.21 -5.18 10.59
C PHE A 392 5.31 -4.53 9.52
N ALA A 393 5.10 -3.24 9.64
CA ALA A 393 4.25 -2.43 8.77
C ALA A 393 4.97 -1.13 8.37
N PRO A 394 5.76 -1.14 7.29
CA PRO A 394 6.48 0.05 6.84
C PRO A 394 5.54 1.14 6.31
N GLY A 395 6.07 2.36 6.11
CA GLY A 395 5.31 3.56 5.78
C GLY A 395 4.36 3.42 4.57
N TYR A 396 4.64 2.54 3.61
CA TYR A 396 3.73 2.31 2.48
C TYR A 396 2.39 1.66 2.88
N THR A 397 2.24 1.15 4.10
CA THR A 397 0.93 0.68 4.63
C THR A 397 -0.08 1.82 4.79
N LEU A 398 0.40 3.08 4.84
CA LEU A 398 -0.43 4.28 4.95
C LEU A 398 -1.18 4.66 3.65
N ILE A 399 -0.99 3.97 2.54
CA ILE A 399 -1.59 4.32 1.23
C ILE A 399 -3.11 4.52 1.33
N ALA A 400 -3.82 3.62 2.00
CA ALA A 400 -5.27 3.75 2.18
C ALA A 400 -5.64 4.97 3.04
N LEU A 401 -4.83 5.34 4.04
CA LEU A 401 -5.04 6.54 4.86
C LEU A 401 -4.83 7.82 4.04
N LEU A 402 -3.79 7.86 3.20
CA LEU A 402 -3.56 8.99 2.30
C LEU A 402 -4.73 9.18 1.33
N TRP A 403 -5.30 8.08 0.85
CA TRP A 403 -6.53 8.15 0.03
C TRP A 403 -7.73 8.67 0.84
N ALA A 404 -7.91 8.21 2.07
CA ALA A 404 -8.94 8.74 2.96
C ALA A 404 -8.76 10.25 3.24
N ILE A 405 -7.52 10.72 3.40
CA ILE A 405 -7.19 12.14 3.56
C ILE A 405 -7.60 12.96 2.32
N THR A 406 -7.44 12.43 1.11
CA THR A 406 -7.93 13.11 -0.09
C THR A 406 -9.45 13.27 -0.10
N LEU A 407 -10.17 12.25 0.37
CA LEU A 407 -11.62 12.33 0.52
C LEU A 407 -12.05 13.34 1.58
N LEU A 408 -11.28 13.46 2.67
CA LEU A 408 -11.51 14.48 3.70
C LEU A 408 -11.23 15.89 3.19
N ALA A 409 -10.17 16.08 2.41
CA ALA A 409 -9.77 17.38 1.88
C ALA A 409 -10.89 18.09 1.12
N VAL A 410 -11.77 17.30 0.49
CA VAL A 410 -12.93 17.82 -0.25
C VAL A 410 -13.94 18.56 0.64
N GLU A 411 -14.02 18.22 1.93
CA GLU A 411 -14.95 18.89 2.88
C GLU A 411 -14.40 20.14 3.52
N VAL A 412 -13.10 20.39 3.35
CA VAL A 412 -12.45 21.52 3.99
C VAL A 412 -12.96 22.82 3.37
N GLY A 413 -13.80 23.52 4.12
CA GLY A 413 -14.37 24.81 3.74
C GLY A 413 -13.75 26.01 4.48
N THR A 414 -12.79 25.77 5.40
CA THR A 414 -12.16 26.82 6.22
C THR A 414 -10.65 26.74 6.14
N LEU A 415 -9.97 27.89 6.29
CA LEU A 415 -8.51 27.95 6.32
C LEU A 415 -7.93 27.10 7.47
N ARG A 416 -8.54 27.14 8.67
CA ARG A 416 -8.12 26.34 9.82
C ARG A 416 -8.20 24.84 9.54
N GLY A 417 -9.30 24.39 8.92
CA GLY A 417 -9.45 23.00 8.51
C GLY A 417 -8.40 22.58 7.47
N GLY A 418 -8.08 23.47 6.52
CA GLY A 418 -7.03 23.23 5.51
C GLY A 418 -5.65 23.10 6.15
N ILE A 419 -5.29 24.01 7.06
CA ILE A 419 -4.02 23.94 7.80
C ILE A 419 -3.94 22.65 8.63
N ALA A 420 -4.99 22.31 9.38
CA ALA A 420 -5.02 21.09 10.17
C ALA A 420 -4.82 19.83 9.31
N LEU A 421 -5.44 19.79 8.13
CA LEU A 421 -5.30 18.68 7.20
C LEU A 421 -3.87 18.57 6.63
N VAL A 422 -3.26 19.71 6.28
CA VAL A 422 -1.86 19.75 5.80
C VAL A 422 -0.90 19.30 6.89
N LEU A 423 -1.08 19.79 8.12
CA LEU A 423 -0.26 19.36 9.28
C LEU A 423 -0.41 17.86 9.55
N LEU A 424 -1.63 17.34 9.48
CA LEU A 424 -1.87 15.88 9.59
C LEU A 424 -1.15 15.12 8.50
N TRP A 425 -1.27 15.55 7.25
CA TRP A 425 -0.60 14.92 6.12
C TRP A 425 0.92 14.95 6.29
N LEU A 426 1.50 16.11 6.63
CA LEU A 426 2.93 16.24 6.89
C LEU A 426 3.37 15.34 8.06
N GLY A 427 2.61 15.29 9.14
CA GLY A 427 2.89 14.42 10.29
C GLY A 427 2.94 12.92 9.92
N LEU A 428 2.21 12.51 8.87
CA LEU A 428 2.19 11.12 8.41
C LEU A 428 3.27 10.80 7.37
N VAL A 429 3.68 11.76 6.53
CA VAL A 429 4.53 11.47 5.36
C VAL A 429 5.96 12.00 5.49
N VAL A 430 6.23 12.94 6.38
CA VAL A 430 7.56 13.49 6.56
C VAL A 430 8.39 12.54 7.41
N VAL A 431 9.50 12.11 6.84
CA VAL A 431 10.56 11.40 7.58
C VAL A 431 11.61 12.44 7.93
N GLY A 432 11.80 12.67 9.21
CA GLY A 432 12.78 13.64 9.67
C GLY A 432 14.21 13.17 9.42
N PRO A 433 15.15 14.06 9.08
CA PRO A 433 16.58 13.76 8.99
C PRO A 433 17.20 13.73 10.41
N TRP A 434 16.65 12.86 11.27
CA TRP A 434 17.09 12.79 12.66
C TRP A 434 18.39 11.99 12.76
N SER A 435 19.44 12.63 13.26
CA SER A 435 20.70 11.97 13.61
C SER A 435 20.58 11.20 14.94
N ASP A 436 19.62 11.57 15.78
CA ASP A 436 19.34 10.96 17.07
C ASP A 436 18.25 9.90 16.93
N LEU A 437 18.58 8.66 17.27
CA LEU A 437 17.66 7.51 17.18
C LEU A 437 16.47 7.65 18.11
N SER A 438 16.63 8.25 19.28
CA SER A 438 15.54 8.43 20.28
C SER A 438 14.50 9.41 19.76
N LEU A 439 14.94 10.54 19.20
CA LEU A 439 14.03 11.53 18.59
C LEU A 439 13.33 10.92 17.37
N PHE A 440 14.03 10.11 16.57
CA PHE A 440 13.43 9.44 15.43
C PHE A 440 12.40 8.40 15.89
N ALA A 441 12.68 7.63 16.95
CA ALA A 441 11.73 6.68 17.53
C ALA A 441 10.50 7.39 18.08
N ALA A 442 10.66 8.51 18.79
CA ALA A 442 9.56 9.32 19.28
C ALA A 442 8.66 9.87 18.16
N HIS A 443 9.28 10.38 17.08
CA HIS A 443 8.55 10.81 15.89
C HIS A 443 7.76 9.66 15.26
N SER A 444 8.37 8.49 15.12
CA SER A 444 7.72 7.30 14.58
C SER A 444 6.56 6.80 15.46
N ILE A 445 6.65 6.91 16.77
CA ILE A 445 5.53 6.62 17.70
C ILE A 445 4.37 7.58 17.41
N LEU A 446 4.65 8.88 17.24
CA LEU A 446 3.61 9.86 16.89
C LEU A 446 2.96 9.53 15.54
N GLN A 447 3.75 9.17 14.52
CA GLN A 447 3.21 8.74 13.22
C GLN A 447 2.32 7.51 13.36
N SER A 448 2.74 6.51 14.14
CA SER A 448 1.95 5.30 14.42
C SER A 448 0.64 5.65 15.13
N ALA A 449 0.69 6.54 16.11
CA ALA A 449 -0.49 7.02 16.83
C ALA A 449 -1.48 7.75 15.89
N LEU A 450 -0.99 8.59 14.99
CA LEU A 450 -1.81 9.25 13.97
C LEU A 450 -2.38 8.22 12.96
N ALA A 451 -1.57 7.25 12.55
CA ALA A 451 -1.98 6.18 11.62
C ALA A 451 -3.09 5.28 12.19
N ILE A 452 -3.23 5.21 13.51
CA ILE A 452 -4.31 4.49 14.20
C ILE A 452 -5.45 5.44 14.56
N GLY A 453 -5.15 6.57 15.18
CA GLY A 453 -6.15 7.48 15.73
C GLY A 453 -7.03 8.12 14.66
N VAL A 454 -6.45 8.51 13.53
CA VAL A 454 -7.21 9.12 12.42
C VAL A 454 -8.21 8.15 11.79
N PRO A 455 -7.84 6.91 11.40
CA PRO A 455 -8.81 5.93 10.93
C PRO A 455 -9.93 5.63 11.94
N VAL A 456 -9.58 5.46 13.21
CA VAL A 456 -10.59 5.24 14.26
C VAL A 456 -11.55 6.43 14.32
N TRP A 457 -11.04 7.66 14.35
CA TRP A 457 -11.87 8.87 14.32
C TRP A 457 -12.76 8.92 13.07
N LEU A 458 -12.25 8.57 11.89
CA LEU A 458 -13.02 8.55 10.65
C LEU A 458 -14.20 7.57 10.69
N ILE A 459 -14.00 6.38 11.24
CA ILE A 459 -15.05 5.39 11.44
C ILE A 459 -16.18 5.97 12.32
N PHE A 460 -15.84 6.74 13.37
CA PHE A 460 -16.82 7.28 14.31
C PHE A 460 -17.40 8.64 13.92
N ARG A 461 -16.72 9.42 13.07
CA ARG A 461 -17.18 10.75 12.63
C ARG A 461 -18.50 10.70 11.86
N GLY A 462 -18.71 9.68 11.03
CA GLY A 462 -19.94 9.52 10.26
C GLY A 462 -21.21 9.41 11.11
N ALA A 463 -21.07 8.97 12.37
CA ALA A 463 -22.17 8.76 13.27
C ALA A 463 -22.81 10.06 13.84
N ARG A 464 -22.09 11.20 13.75
CA ARG A 464 -22.59 12.49 14.30
C ARG A 464 -23.40 13.30 13.29
N ARG A 465 -23.52 12.82 12.03
CA ARG A 465 -24.19 13.52 10.93
C ARG A 465 -25.47 12.81 10.44
N SER A 466 -25.74 11.63 10.98
CA SER A 466 -27.01 10.87 10.78
C SER A 466 -27.93 11.07 11.97
#